data_784fd6ef6cdf16b2a29ae6b9ced9a66c
#
_entry.id   784fd6ef6cdf16b2a29ae6b9ced9a66c
#
_cell.length_a   1.000
_cell.length_b   1.000
_cell.length_c   1.000
_cell.angle_alpha   90.00
_cell.angle_beta   90.00
_cell.angle_gamma   90.00
#
_symmetry.space_group_name_H-M   'P 1'
#
loop_
_entity.id
_entity.type
_entity.pdbx_description
1 polymer ?
#
loop_
_entity_poly.entity_id
_entity_poly.type
_entity_poly.pdbx_seq_one_letter_code
_entity_poly.pdbx_strand_id
1 'polypeptide(L)'
;MTRLVTKVPVPPPGEVTQVVEHFFRHQAGKIVSTLTRIFGVEQLNRAEDVVQETLVRALQTWPYYGIPRNPSAWITQVAKNLALDLIRRDKVFRNKEKEIALLMEQVSADADAVGSASRENAIPDDRLRMMFTCCHPMIPQEAQVALALKTLCGFSPAEIARAFLTSEATTAKRLTRAKQRIRDACIPFEIPTGDELTGRLDGVLQTLYLLFNEGYKASGGEHLIRAELCHEAIRLVALLAEHSAGNHPRVH
;
A
#
# COMPACT_ATOMS: atom_id res chain seq x y z
N MET A 1 38.82 -25.11 10.11
CA MET A 1 37.92 -24.14 10.76
C MET A 1 36.52 -24.30 10.16
N THR A 2 35.71 -25.10 10.78
CA THR A 2 34.33 -25.43 10.34
C THR A 2 33.41 -24.28 10.73
N ARG A 3 32.89 -23.53 9.75
CA ARG A 3 31.84 -22.53 10.00
C ARG A 3 30.58 -23.27 10.49
N LEU A 4 30.27 -23.09 11.76
CA LEU A 4 28.97 -23.46 12.34
C LEU A 4 27.91 -22.67 11.59
N VAL A 5 27.23 -23.33 10.66
CA VAL A 5 25.96 -22.82 10.08
C VAL A 5 24.94 -22.91 11.20
N THR A 6 24.72 -21.83 11.89
CA THR A 6 23.61 -21.69 12.85
C THR A 6 22.31 -21.92 12.08
N LYS A 7 21.74 -23.11 12.28
CA LYS A 7 20.44 -23.49 11.71
C LYS A 7 19.40 -22.54 12.30
N VAL A 8 18.91 -21.62 11.48
CA VAL A 8 17.78 -20.75 11.87
C VAL A 8 16.61 -21.66 12.21
N PRO A 9 15.99 -21.54 13.39
CA PRO A 9 14.85 -22.37 13.75
C PRO A 9 13.75 -22.20 12.71
N VAL A 10 13.21 -23.31 12.21
CA VAL A 10 12.08 -23.30 11.27
C VAL A 10 10.86 -22.81 12.04
N PRO A 11 10.24 -21.69 11.65
CA PRO A 11 9.09 -21.14 12.36
C PRO A 11 7.89 -22.08 12.19
N PRO A 12 6.98 -22.16 13.18
CA PRO A 12 5.74 -22.88 13.01
C PRO A 12 4.91 -22.30 11.84
N PRO A 13 4.19 -23.13 11.08
CA PRO A 13 3.49 -22.70 9.86
C PRO A 13 2.55 -21.49 10.05
N GLY A 14 1.94 -21.34 11.22
CA GLY A 14 1.07 -20.19 11.53
C GLY A 14 1.82 -18.87 11.73
N GLU A 15 3.05 -18.89 12.22
CA GLU A 15 3.85 -17.68 12.46
C GLU A 15 4.23 -16.99 11.14
N VAL A 16 4.63 -17.75 10.13
CA VAL A 16 4.95 -17.20 8.80
C VAL A 16 3.74 -16.50 8.19
N THR A 17 2.57 -17.13 8.27
CA THR A 17 1.32 -16.55 7.74
C THR A 17 0.98 -15.24 8.45
N GLN A 18 1.06 -15.21 9.77
CA GLN A 18 0.80 -13.99 10.55
C GLN A 18 1.76 -12.85 10.19
N VAL A 19 3.07 -13.14 10.06
CA VAL A 19 4.07 -12.14 9.66
C VAL A 19 3.79 -11.63 8.26
N VAL A 20 3.47 -12.50 7.29
CA VAL A 20 3.15 -12.10 5.92
C VAL A 20 1.86 -11.28 5.87
N GLU A 21 0.82 -11.65 6.61
CA GLU A 21 -0.42 -10.86 6.71
C GLU A 21 -0.18 -9.50 7.34
N HIS A 22 0.63 -9.41 8.40
CA HIS A 22 1.04 -8.15 9.01
C HIS A 22 1.71 -7.25 7.97
N PHE A 23 2.65 -7.80 7.20
CA PHE A 23 3.31 -7.07 6.11
C PHE A 23 2.37 -6.60 5.03
N PHE A 24 1.44 -7.47 4.60
CA PHE A 24 0.46 -7.10 3.59
C PHE A 24 -0.32 -5.86 3.98
N ARG A 25 -0.74 -5.80 5.24
CA ARG A 25 -1.53 -4.67 5.74
C ARG A 25 -0.74 -3.37 5.89
N HIS A 26 0.56 -3.44 6.24
CA HIS A 26 1.34 -2.25 6.61
C HIS A 26 2.24 -1.73 5.50
N GLN A 27 2.83 -2.61 4.72
CA GLN A 27 3.87 -2.26 3.76
C GLN A 27 3.41 -2.39 2.30
N ALA A 28 2.44 -3.26 2.00
CA ALA A 28 1.99 -3.47 0.64
C ALA A 28 1.53 -2.18 -0.04
N GLY A 29 0.72 -1.36 0.66
CA GLY A 29 0.24 -0.09 0.13
C GLY A 29 1.37 0.90 -0.19
N LYS A 30 2.43 0.93 0.62
CA LYS A 30 3.61 1.77 0.37
C LYS A 30 4.33 1.31 -0.90
N ILE A 31 4.58 0.01 -1.04
CA ILE A 31 5.27 -0.55 -2.21
C ILE A 31 4.43 -0.38 -3.47
N VAL A 32 3.12 -0.67 -3.41
CA VAL A 32 2.20 -0.45 -4.54
C VAL A 32 2.23 1.01 -5.00
N SER A 33 2.13 1.97 -4.07
CA SER A 33 2.13 3.39 -4.40
C SER A 33 3.44 3.82 -5.05
N THR A 34 4.58 3.39 -4.51
CA THR A 34 5.91 3.67 -5.07
C THR A 34 6.06 3.05 -6.47
N LEU A 35 5.66 1.80 -6.65
CA LEU A 35 5.70 1.14 -7.96
C LEU A 35 4.75 1.81 -8.97
N THR A 36 3.57 2.26 -8.52
CA THR A 36 2.63 2.98 -9.37
C THR A 36 3.20 4.31 -9.84
N ARG A 37 3.93 5.05 -8.99
CA ARG A 37 4.66 6.24 -9.42
C ARG A 37 5.66 5.95 -10.53
N ILE A 38 6.34 4.80 -10.45
CA ILE A 38 7.37 4.41 -11.41
C ILE A 38 6.77 3.89 -12.72
N PHE A 39 5.80 2.99 -12.62
CA PHE A 39 5.19 2.35 -13.79
C PHE A 39 4.21 3.25 -14.52
N GLY A 40 3.62 4.22 -13.80
CA GLY A 40 2.45 4.97 -14.21
C GLY A 40 1.18 4.37 -13.64
N VAL A 41 0.20 5.22 -13.40
CA VAL A 41 -1.08 4.84 -12.77
C VAL A 41 -1.90 3.88 -13.65
N GLU A 42 -1.72 3.93 -14.95
CA GLU A 42 -2.30 3.00 -15.91
C GLU A 42 -1.82 1.56 -15.70
N GLN A 43 -0.66 1.38 -15.04
CA GLN A 43 -0.06 0.09 -14.71
C GLN A 43 -0.28 -0.34 -13.24
N LEU A 44 -1.27 0.23 -12.56
CA LEU A 44 -1.59 -0.10 -11.16
C LEU A 44 -1.73 -1.61 -10.91
N ASN A 45 -2.33 -2.35 -11.85
CA ASN A 45 -2.43 -3.81 -11.73
C ASN A 45 -1.04 -4.47 -11.65
N ARG A 46 -0.07 -4.01 -12.46
CA ARG A 46 1.30 -4.56 -12.42
C ARG A 46 1.99 -4.28 -11.09
N ALA A 47 1.77 -3.10 -10.52
CA ALA A 47 2.30 -2.78 -9.19
C ALA A 47 1.73 -3.70 -8.11
N GLU A 48 0.43 -3.96 -8.13
CA GLU A 48 -0.22 -4.93 -7.23
C GLU A 48 0.28 -6.36 -7.46
N ASP A 49 0.43 -6.81 -8.71
CA ASP A 49 0.93 -8.14 -9.04
C ASP A 49 2.34 -8.38 -8.50
N VAL A 50 3.24 -7.38 -8.60
CA VAL A 50 4.59 -7.44 -8.02
C VAL A 50 4.52 -7.64 -6.51
N VAL A 51 3.66 -6.91 -5.81
CA VAL A 51 3.52 -7.04 -4.36
C VAL A 51 2.94 -8.41 -4.00
N GLN A 52 1.91 -8.88 -4.69
CA GLN A 52 1.33 -10.20 -4.45
C GLN A 52 2.34 -11.32 -4.68
N GLU A 53 3.08 -11.29 -5.80
CA GLU A 53 4.15 -12.26 -6.09
C GLU A 53 5.24 -12.25 -5.01
N THR A 54 5.59 -11.07 -4.49
CA THR A 54 6.56 -10.92 -3.39
C THR A 54 6.08 -11.66 -2.13
N LEU A 55 4.81 -11.51 -1.79
CA LEU A 55 4.22 -12.15 -0.60
C LEU A 55 4.09 -13.68 -0.79
N VAL A 56 3.73 -14.12 -1.99
CA VAL A 56 3.72 -15.55 -2.33
C VAL A 56 5.11 -16.14 -2.16
N ARG A 57 6.16 -15.46 -2.60
CA ARG A 57 7.56 -15.90 -2.40
C ARG A 57 7.93 -15.95 -0.91
N ALA A 58 7.48 -15.02 -0.10
CA ALA A 58 7.69 -15.08 1.35
C ALA A 58 7.05 -16.32 1.96
N LEU A 59 5.77 -16.60 1.61
CA LEU A 59 5.04 -17.79 2.07
C LEU A 59 5.69 -19.10 1.60
N GLN A 60 6.34 -19.10 0.43
CA GLN A 60 7.04 -20.27 -0.10
C GLN A 60 8.44 -20.45 0.48
N THR A 61 9.12 -19.37 0.85
CA THR A 61 10.53 -19.37 1.22
C THR A 61 10.74 -19.47 2.73
N TRP A 62 10.00 -18.67 3.50
CA TRP A 62 10.21 -18.54 4.95
C TRP A 62 9.90 -19.80 5.76
N PRO A 63 8.95 -20.67 5.38
CA PRO A 63 8.76 -21.94 6.09
C PRO A 63 9.99 -22.87 6.08
N TYR A 64 10.85 -22.72 5.06
CA TYR A 64 12.03 -23.62 4.90
C TYR A 64 13.34 -22.98 5.38
N TYR A 65 13.50 -21.66 5.19
CA TYR A 65 14.74 -20.94 5.48
C TYR A 65 14.66 -20.07 6.72
N GLY A 66 13.48 -19.99 7.34
CA GLY A 66 13.21 -19.10 8.47
C GLY A 66 12.82 -17.69 8.03
N ILE A 67 12.15 -16.97 8.95
CA ILE A 67 11.80 -15.56 8.75
C ILE A 67 13.09 -14.73 8.82
N PRO A 68 13.39 -13.86 7.85
CA PRO A 68 14.56 -12.99 7.88
C PRO A 68 14.60 -12.10 9.14
N ARG A 69 15.79 -11.69 9.59
CA ARG A 69 15.93 -10.74 10.72
C ARG A 69 15.21 -9.41 10.45
N ASN A 70 15.21 -8.96 9.21
CA ASN A 70 14.43 -7.81 8.74
C ASN A 70 13.52 -8.25 7.59
N PRO A 71 12.28 -8.71 7.89
CA PRO A 71 11.31 -9.14 6.88
C PRO A 71 10.94 -8.01 5.91
N SER A 72 10.85 -6.76 6.41
CA SER A 72 10.52 -5.58 5.60
C SER A 72 11.54 -5.33 4.50
N ALA A 73 12.83 -5.32 4.85
CA ALA A 73 13.91 -5.15 3.89
C ALA A 73 13.92 -6.30 2.85
N TRP A 74 13.67 -7.53 3.28
CA TRP A 74 13.59 -8.68 2.37
C TRP A 74 12.45 -8.53 1.36
N ILE A 75 11.24 -8.19 1.82
CA ILE A 75 10.06 -7.97 0.94
C ILE A 75 10.34 -6.83 -0.03
N THR A 76 10.87 -5.71 0.45
CA THR A 76 11.21 -4.58 -0.41
C THR A 76 12.24 -4.94 -1.47
N GLN A 77 13.27 -5.71 -1.10
CA GLN A 77 14.30 -6.15 -2.04
C GLN A 77 13.74 -7.13 -3.09
N VAL A 78 12.86 -8.05 -2.70
CA VAL A 78 12.21 -8.98 -3.65
C VAL A 78 11.28 -8.22 -4.59
N ALA A 79 10.48 -7.29 -4.08
CA ALA A 79 9.62 -6.42 -4.90
C ALA A 79 10.45 -5.59 -5.90
N LYS A 80 11.58 -5.01 -5.45
CA LYS A 80 12.53 -4.31 -6.32
C LYS A 80 13.03 -5.20 -7.46
N ASN A 81 13.50 -6.39 -7.15
CA ASN A 81 14.03 -7.32 -8.13
C ASN A 81 12.95 -7.71 -9.17
N LEU A 82 11.73 -8.03 -8.71
CA LEU A 82 10.61 -8.33 -9.60
C LEU A 82 10.24 -7.14 -10.50
N ALA A 83 10.21 -5.94 -9.96
CA ALA A 83 9.93 -4.73 -10.71
C ALA A 83 11.02 -4.47 -11.78
N LEU A 84 12.30 -4.65 -11.43
CA LEU A 84 13.41 -4.52 -12.37
C LEU A 84 13.34 -5.57 -13.48
N ASP A 85 12.99 -6.81 -13.16
CA ASP A 85 12.82 -7.89 -14.14
C ASP A 85 11.69 -7.58 -15.13
N LEU A 86 10.57 -7.03 -14.65
CA LEU A 86 9.48 -6.59 -15.52
C LEU A 86 9.94 -5.48 -16.49
N ILE A 87 10.70 -4.50 -15.97
CA ILE A 87 11.22 -3.40 -16.78
C ILE A 87 12.21 -3.86 -17.83
N ARG A 88 13.12 -4.78 -17.47
CA ARG A 88 14.08 -5.33 -18.43
C ARG A 88 13.41 -6.09 -19.56
N ARG A 89 12.31 -6.76 -19.29
CA ARG A 89 11.50 -7.46 -20.29
C ARG A 89 10.70 -6.52 -21.19
N ASP A 90 10.27 -5.38 -20.63
CA ASP A 90 9.45 -4.39 -21.34
C ASP A 90 10.32 -3.26 -21.87
N LYS A 91 10.50 -3.19 -23.21
CA LYS A 91 11.34 -2.19 -23.88
C LYS A 91 10.92 -0.74 -23.56
N VAL A 92 9.64 -0.50 -23.23
CA VAL A 92 9.07 0.80 -22.91
C VAL A 92 9.63 1.36 -21.60
N PHE A 93 10.07 0.52 -20.66
CA PHE A 93 10.50 0.92 -19.32
C PHE A 93 12.01 0.96 -19.10
N ARG A 94 12.84 0.69 -20.10
CA ARG A 94 14.31 0.60 -19.94
C ARG A 94 14.96 1.83 -19.31
N ASN A 95 14.38 3.03 -19.50
CA ASN A 95 14.91 4.27 -18.93
C ASN A 95 14.57 4.46 -17.43
N LYS A 96 13.69 3.65 -16.87
CA LYS A 96 13.22 3.77 -15.46
C LYS A 96 13.99 2.90 -14.46
N GLU A 97 14.97 2.13 -14.89
CA GLU A 97 15.73 1.21 -14.03
C GLU A 97 16.44 1.94 -12.88
N LYS A 98 17.06 3.08 -13.17
CA LYS A 98 17.76 3.91 -12.16
C LYS A 98 16.79 4.51 -11.15
N GLU A 99 15.63 4.97 -11.60
CA GLU A 99 14.60 5.55 -10.76
C GLU A 99 14.05 4.53 -9.76
N ILE A 100 13.79 3.29 -10.21
CA ILE A 100 13.38 2.20 -9.32
C ILE A 100 14.44 1.91 -8.25
N ALA A 101 15.70 1.80 -8.66
CA ALA A 101 16.78 1.51 -7.72
C ALA A 101 16.81 2.52 -6.57
N LEU A 102 16.78 3.81 -6.90
CA LEU A 102 16.80 4.90 -5.91
C LEU A 102 15.55 4.91 -5.02
N LEU A 103 14.37 4.78 -5.60
CA LEU A 103 13.12 4.85 -4.85
C LEU A 103 12.92 3.67 -3.92
N MET A 104 13.31 2.48 -4.36
CA MET A 104 13.20 1.29 -3.50
C MET A 104 14.26 1.28 -2.40
N GLU A 105 15.41 1.91 -2.58
CA GLU A 105 16.38 2.15 -1.50
C GLU A 105 15.81 3.07 -0.43
N GLN A 106 15.07 4.11 -0.81
CA GLN A 106 14.39 4.99 0.12
C GLN A 106 13.31 4.25 0.92
N VAL A 107 12.52 3.38 0.27
CA VAL A 107 11.52 2.54 0.96
C VAL A 107 12.17 1.58 1.95
N SER A 108 13.35 1.02 1.63
CA SER A 108 14.09 0.13 2.53
C SER A 108 14.65 0.88 3.74
N ALA A 109 15.21 2.08 3.54
CA ALA A 109 15.76 2.90 4.62
C ALA A 109 14.69 3.30 5.65
N ASP A 110 13.47 3.60 5.19
CA ASP A 110 12.34 3.88 6.08
C ASP A 110 11.85 2.64 6.84
N ALA A 111 12.03 1.44 6.26
CA ALA A 111 11.67 0.19 6.92
C ALA A 111 12.64 -0.16 8.07
N ASP A 112 13.91 0.24 7.96
CA ASP A 112 14.93 0.06 9.01
C ASP A 112 14.83 1.12 10.11
N ALA A 113 14.14 2.24 9.84
CA ALA A 113 14.00 3.38 10.75
C ALA A 113 12.82 3.28 11.75
N VAL A 114 12.25 2.10 11.97
CA VAL A 114 11.24 1.85 13.02
C VAL A 114 11.91 1.99 14.40
N GLY A 115 12.37 3.17 14.73
CA GLY A 115 13.05 3.49 16.00
C GLY A 115 13.63 4.89 16.09
N SER A 116 13.71 5.66 15.03
CA SER A 116 14.17 7.05 15.09
C SER A 116 13.19 7.98 14.40
N ALA A 117 12.41 8.67 15.21
CA ALA A 117 11.75 9.91 14.82
C ALA A 117 12.85 10.89 14.38
N SER A 118 13.03 11.10 13.09
CA SER A 118 13.72 12.24 12.48
C SER A 118 14.35 11.84 11.15
N ARG A 119 13.58 11.91 10.09
CA ARG A 119 14.05 12.49 8.83
C ARG A 119 12.84 13.02 8.07
N GLU A 120 12.45 14.20 8.48
CA GLU A 120 11.75 15.22 7.69
C GLU A 120 12.63 15.54 6.48
N ASN A 121 12.52 14.80 5.40
CA ASN A 121 12.82 15.31 4.07
C ASN A 121 12.07 14.49 3.05
N ALA A 122 10.84 14.91 2.79
CA ALA A 122 10.21 15.01 1.48
C ALA A 122 10.44 13.85 0.50
N ILE A 123 10.17 12.59 0.90
CA ILE A 123 9.54 11.72 -0.07
C ILE A 123 8.06 12.12 -0.01
N PRO A 124 7.53 12.76 -1.06
CA PRO A 124 6.11 13.03 -1.12
C PRO A 124 5.41 11.71 -0.85
N ASP A 125 4.51 11.66 0.13
CA ASP A 125 3.91 10.40 0.51
C ASP A 125 3.14 9.81 -0.66
N ASP A 126 3.75 8.87 -1.36
CA ASP A 126 3.14 8.22 -2.50
C ASP A 126 1.80 7.58 -2.15
N ARG A 127 1.58 7.22 -0.88
CA ARG A 127 0.28 6.73 -0.40
C ARG A 127 -0.78 7.83 -0.41
N LEU A 128 -0.41 9.05 0.00
CA LEU A 128 -1.34 10.17 -0.06
C LEU A 128 -1.66 10.54 -1.52
N ARG A 129 -0.66 10.57 -2.40
CA ARG A 129 -0.88 10.75 -3.85
C ARG A 129 -1.80 9.67 -4.41
N MET A 130 -1.54 8.40 -4.08
CA MET A 130 -2.38 7.28 -4.49
C MET A 130 -3.81 7.45 -3.96
N MET A 131 -3.98 7.92 -2.72
CA MET A 131 -5.28 8.15 -2.14
C MET A 131 -6.07 9.20 -2.93
N PHE A 132 -5.45 10.34 -3.25
CA PHE A 132 -6.06 11.36 -4.10
C PHE A 132 -6.34 10.87 -5.52
N THR A 133 -5.47 10.03 -6.07
CA THR A 133 -5.68 9.40 -7.38
C THR A 133 -6.91 8.48 -7.35
N CYS A 134 -7.04 7.64 -6.32
CA CYS A 134 -8.20 6.78 -6.12
C CYS A 134 -9.51 7.56 -5.93
N CYS A 135 -9.42 8.78 -5.38
CA CYS A 135 -10.57 9.66 -5.10
C CYS A 135 -10.87 10.64 -6.24
N HIS A 136 -10.47 10.32 -7.48
CA HIS A 136 -10.75 11.17 -8.63
C HIS A 136 -12.25 11.25 -8.94
N PRO A 137 -12.82 12.44 -9.28
CA PRO A 137 -14.24 12.65 -9.51
C PRO A 137 -14.87 11.76 -10.60
N MET A 138 -14.08 11.31 -11.57
CA MET A 138 -14.56 10.37 -12.59
C MET A 138 -14.87 8.96 -12.05
N ILE A 139 -14.48 8.65 -10.83
CA ILE A 139 -14.74 7.38 -10.16
C ILE A 139 -15.94 7.59 -9.22
N PRO A 140 -16.98 6.74 -9.23
CA PRO A 140 -18.06 6.84 -8.25
C PRO A 140 -17.54 6.74 -6.81
N GLN A 141 -18.07 7.53 -5.90
CA GLN A 141 -17.58 7.68 -4.52
C GLN A 141 -17.40 6.33 -3.79
N GLU A 142 -18.38 5.42 -3.89
CA GLU A 142 -18.26 4.08 -3.28
C GLU A 142 -17.10 3.25 -3.87
N ALA A 143 -16.77 3.47 -5.15
CA ALA A 143 -15.66 2.81 -5.80
C ALA A 143 -14.32 3.49 -5.45
N GLN A 144 -14.32 4.82 -5.23
CA GLN A 144 -13.14 5.55 -4.74
C GLN A 144 -12.68 4.97 -3.40
N VAL A 145 -13.58 4.92 -2.43
CA VAL A 145 -13.28 4.39 -1.09
C VAL A 145 -12.87 2.92 -1.15
N ALA A 146 -13.61 2.09 -1.90
CA ALA A 146 -13.29 0.67 -2.05
C ALA A 146 -11.89 0.46 -2.67
N LEU A 147 -11.55 1.25 -3.69
CA LEU A 147 -10.25 1.17 -4.36
C LEU A 147 -9.12 1.59 -3.43
N ALA A 148 -9.26 2.71 -2.71
CA ALA A 148 -8.27 3.18 -1.75
C ALA A 148 -8.04 2.15 -0.62
N LEU A 149 -9.10 1.60 -0.04
CA LEU A 149 -8.99 0.54 0.97
C LEU A 149 -8.27 -0.70 0.43
N LYS A 150 -8.58 -1.13 -0.79
CA LYS A 150 -7.93 -2.28 -1.42
C LYS A 150 -6.45 -2.03 -1.67
N THR A 151 -6.13 -0.91 -2.31
CA THR A 151 -4.78 -0.63 -2.85
C THR A 151 -3.81 -0.16 -1.78
N LEU A 152 -4.27 0.68 -0.83
CA LEU A 152 -3.41 1.30 0.18
C LEU A 152 -3.40 0.58 1.52
N CYS A 153 -4.55 0.03 1.90
CA CYS A 153 -4.74 -0.52 3.24
C CYS A 153 -4.80 -2.05 3.25
N GLY A 154 -4.66 -2.71 2.10
CA GLY A 154 -4.61 -4.16 2.00
C GLY A 154 -5.91 -4.89 2.37
N PHE A 155 -7.08 -4.21 2.26
CA PHE A 155 -8.36 -4.89 2.50
C PHE A 155 -8.65 -5.88 1.37
N SER A 156 -9.13 -7.06 1.74
CA SER A 156 -9.66 -8.02 0.79
C SER A 156 -11.02 -7.55 0.24
N PRO A 157 -11.43 -8.00 -0.95
CA PRO A 157 -12.77 -7.70 -1.46
C PRO A 157 -13.89 -8.12 -0.51
N ALA A 158 -13.70 -9.21 0.25
CA ALA A 158 -14.65 -9.70 1.26
C ALA A 158 -14.76 -8.74 2.45
N GLU A 159 -13.64 -8.19 2.95
CA GLU A 159 -13.65 -7.19 4.03
C GLU A 159 -14.31 -5.88 3.58
N ILE A 160 -14.00 -5.43 2.37
CA ILE A 160 -14.63 -4.23 1.78
C ILE A 160 -16.14 -4.47 1.59
N ALA A 161 -16.54 -5.64 1.09
CA ALA A 161 -17.95 -6.00 0.91
C ALA A 161 -18.74 -5.95 2.23
N ARG A 162 -18.14 -6.45 3.32
CA ARG A 162 -18.72 -6.35 4.67
C ARG A 162 -18.85 -4.91 5.14
N ALA A 163 -17.82 -4.08 4.94
CA ALA A 163 -17.85 -2.67 5.33
C ALA A 163 -18.93 -1.87 4.60
N PHE A 164 -19.22 -2.22 3.35
CA PHE A 164 -20.24 -1.56 2.52
C PHE A 164 -21.58 -2.29 2.46
N LEU A 165 -21.78 -3.35 3.24
CA LEU A 165 -23.01 -4.16 3.24
C LEU A 165 -23.41 -4.63 1.84
N THR A 166 -22.44 -5.08 1.06
CA THR A 166 -22.60 -5.54 -0.33
C THR A 166 -22.03 -6.94 -0.55
N SER A 167 -22.14 -7.50 -1.75
CA SER A 167 -21.52 -8.79 -2.07
C SER A 167 -20.07 -8.64 -2.52
N GLU A 168 -19.26 -9.68 -2.27
CA GLU A 168 -17.88 -9.72 -2.74
C GLU A 168 -17.78 -9.61 -4.27
N ALA A 169 -18.69 -10.26 -5.00
CA ALA A 169 -18.76 -10.19 -6.46
C ALA A 169 -19.04 -8.75 -6.96
N THR A 170 -19.91 -8.02 -6.27
CA THR A 170 -20.18 -6.60 -6.58
C THR A 170 -18.97 -5.74 -6.31
N THR A 171 -18.29 -5.95 -5.18
CA THR A 171 -17.06 -5.24 -4.82
C THR A 171 -15.94 -5.49 -5.83
N ALA A 172 -15.72 -6.74 -6.22
CA ALA A 172 -14.72 -7.10 -7.23
C ALA A 172 -15.00 -6.42 -8.58
N LYS A 173 -16.26 -6.39 -9.04
CA LYS A 173 -16.64 -5.67 -10.26
C LYS A 173 -16.43 -4.14 -10.13
N ARG A 174 -16.75 -3.54 -8.97
CA ARG A 174 -16.48 -2.12 -8.71
C ARG A 174 -14.99 -1.80 -8.81
N LEU A 175 -14.16 -2.59 -8.16
CA LEU A 175 -12.69 -2.42 -8.17
C LEU A 175 -12.14 -2.51 -9.60
N THR A 176 -12.57 -3.52 -10.36
CA THR A 176 -12.16 -3.69 -11.76
C THR A 176 -12.54 -2.49 -12.63
N ARG A 177 -13.77 -2.01 -12.49
CA ARG A 177 -14.26 -0.84 -13.26
C ARG A 177 -13.55 0.45 -12.85
N ALA A 178 -13.27 0.63 -11.55
CA ALA A 178 -12.54 1.79 -11.05
C ALA A 178 -11.12 1.84 -11.63
N LYS A 179 -10.39 0.73 -11.60
CA LYS A 179 -9.06 0.62 -12.19
C LYS A 179 -9.06 0.85 -13.71
N GLN A 180 -10.10 0.34 -14.38
CA GLN A 180 -10.26 0.61 -15.81
C GLN A 180 -10.44 2.10 -16.09
N ARG A 181 -11.27 2.80 -15.31
CA ARG A 181 -11.47 4.25 -15.45
C ARG A 181 -10.19 5.06 -15.18
N ILE A 182 -9.39 4.67 -14.18
CA ILE A 182 -8.09 5.30 -13.93
C ILE A 182 -7.21 5.22 -15.16
N ARG A 183 -7.14 4.05 -15.78
CA ARG A 183 -6.33 3.80 -16.98
C ARG A 183 -6.83 4.59 -18.18
N ASP A 184 -8.14 4.52 -18.45
CA ASP A 184 -8.74 5.14 -19.64
C ASP A 184 -8.72 6.67 -19.57
N ALA A 185 -8.80 7.24 -18.36
CA ALA A 185 -8.79 8.68 -18.13
C ALA A 185 -7.37 9.24 -17.91
N CYS A 186 -6.32 8.40 -17.92
CA CYS A 186 -4.93 8.81 -17.65
C CYS A 186 -4.82 9.70 -16.41
N ILE A 187 -5.47 9.32 -15.31
CA ILE A 187 -5.53 10.12 -14.08
C ILE A 187 -4.11 10.38 -13.56
N PRO A 188 -3.72 11.63 -13.27
CA PRO A 188 -2.37 11.92 -12.80
C PRO A 188 -2.11 11.36 -11.39
N PHE A 189 -0.85 10.98 -11.14
CA PHE A 189 -0.39 10.50 -9.82
C PHE A 189 0.15 11.66 -8.99
N GLU A 190 -0.77 12.50 -8.49
CA GLU A 190 -0.41 13.72 -7.75
C GLU A 190 -1.46 14.06 -6.67
N ILE A 191 -1.09 14.94 -5.76
CA ILE A 191 -2.02 15.59 -4.85
C ILE A 191 -2.57 16.81 -5.56
N PRO A 192 -3.88 16.91 -5.81
CA PRO A 192 -4.46 18.05 -6.52
C PRO A 192 -4.36 19.34 -5.70
N THR A 193 -4.51 20.47 -6.36
CA THR A 193 -4.52 21.81 -5.74
C THR A 193 -5.79 22.56 -6.11
N GLY A 194 -6.10 23.61 -5.36
CA GLY A 194 -7.26 24.47 -5.68
C GLY A 194 -8.60 23.72 -5.64
N ASP A 195 -9.46 23.98 -6.62
CA ASP A 195 -10.83 23.45 -6.66
C ASP A 195 -10.89 21.93 -6.82
N GLU A 196 -9.92 21.32 -7.50
CA GLU A 196 -9.83 19.88 -7.64
C GLU A 196 -9.60 19.17 -6.28
N LEU A 197 -8.83 19.82 -5.40
CA LEU A 197 -8.61 19.30 -4.05
C LEU A 197 -9.93 19.13 -3.30
N THR A 198 -10.78 20.15 -3.34
CA THR A 198 -12.08 20.13 -2.66
C THR A 198 -12.95 18.97 -3.14
N GLY A 199 -12.98 18.72 -4.46
CA GLY A 199 -13.77 17.63 -5.04
C GLY A 199 -13.28 16.22 -4.67
N ARG A 200 -11.99 16.06 -4.32
CA ARG A 200 -11.40 14.75 -3.95
C ARG A 200 -11.30 14.55 -2.43
N LEU A 201 -11.32 15.65 -1.66
CA LEU A 201 -11.08 15.63 -0.22
C LEU A 201 -12.12 14.80 0.55
N ASP A 202 -13.40 14.89 0.17
CA ASP A 202 -14.47 14.11 0.83
C ASP A 202 -14.24 12.61 0.73
N GLY A 203 -13.83 12.12 -0.44
CA GLY A 203 -13.49 10.71 -0.63
C GLY A 203 -12.25 10.28 0.20
N VAL A 204 -11.25 11.15 0.30
CA VAL A 204 -10.07 10.92 1.14
C VAL A 204 -10.45 10.85 2.60
N LEU A 205 -11.18 11.84 3.12
CA LEU A 205 -11.61 11.88 4.52
C LEU A 205 -12.51 10.70 4.88
N GLN A 206 -13.43 10.31 3.99
CA GLN A 206 -14.26 9.12 4.18
C GLN A 206 -13.43 7.83 4.22
N THR A 207 -12.39 7.71 3.38
CA THR A 207 -11.48 6.56 3.40
C THR A 207 -10.73 6.49 4.72
N LEU A 208 -10.18 7.60 5.20
CA LEU A 208 -9.48 7.70 6.48
C LEU A 208 -10.39 7.35 7.66
N TYR A 209 -11.62 7.85 7.64
CA TYR A 209 -12.64 7.54 8.64
C TYR A 209 -12.98 6.03 8.66
N LEU A 210 -13.20 5.42 7.49
CA LEU A 210 -13.50 3.98 7.41
C LEU A 210 -12.31 3.13 7.85
N LEU A 211 -11.09 3.53 7.48
CA LEU A 211 -9.86 2.86 7.91
C LEU A 211 -9.71 2.89 9.43
N PHE A 212 -9.93 4.05 10.04
CA PHE A 212 -9.89 4.21 11.50
C PHE A 212 -10.97 3.36 12.19
N ASN A 213 -12.20 3.41 11.70
CA ASN A 213 -13.32 2.66 12.26
C ASN A 213 -13.14 1.14 12.16
N GLU A 214 -12.59 0.65 11.04
CA GLU A 214 -12.30 -0.78 10.90
C GLU A 214 -11.19 -1.21 11.87
N GLY A 215 -10.19 -0.36 12.10
CA GLY A 215 -9.19 -0.58 13.14
C GLY A 215 -9.78 -0.62 14.55
N TYR A 216 -10.75 0.23 14.82
CA TYR A 216 -11.41 0.36 16.12
C TYR A 216 -12.50 -0.71 16.36
N LYS A 217 -13.33 -1.04 15.36
CA LYS A 217 -14.45 -2.00 15.47
C LYS A 217 -14.03 -3.47 15.49
N ALA A 218 -12.83 -3.81 15.09
CA ALA A 218 -12.29 -5.16 15.21
C ALA A 218 -12.21 -5.65 16.68
N SER A 219 -12.66 -4.83 17.62
CA SER A 219 -12.78 -5.11 19.06
C SER A 219 -13.86 -6.14 19.44
N GLY A 220 -14.59 -6.71 18.51
CA GLY A 220 -15.69 -7.65 18.78
C GLY A 220 -15.43 -9.12 18.45
N GLY A 221 -14.21 -9.49 18.00
CA GLY A 221 -13.78 -10.85 17.71
C GLY A 221 -12.48 -11.19 18.45
N GLU A 222 -12.09 -12.45 18.49
CA GLU A 222 -10.92 -12.97 19.22
C GLU A 222 -9.55 -12.30 18.93
N HIS A 223 -9.50 -11.27 18.10
CA HIS A 223 -8.31 -10.48 17.82
C HIS A 223 -8.56 -9.02 18.15
N LEU A 224 -7.99 -8.62 19.28
CA LEU A 224 -7.91 -7.24 19.74
C LEU A 224 -7.44 -6.31 18.62
N ILE A 225 -8.24 -5.22 18.41
CA ILE A 225 -7.90 -3.96 17.75
C ILE A 225 -6.78 -4.12 16.71
N ARG A 226 -7.14 -3.95 15.47
CA ARG A 226 -6.14 -3.69 14.41
C ARG A 226 -5.54 -2.29 14.63
N ALA A 227 -4.86 -2.10 15.77
CA ALA A 227 -4.27 -0.84 16.19
C ALA A 227 -3.44 -0.18 15.08
N GLU A 228 -2.85 -1.01 14.26
CA GLU A 228 -2.04 -0.63 13.12
C GLU A 228 -2.83 0.12 12.04
N LEU A 229 -4.09 -0.25 11.80
CA LEU A 229 -4.96 0.48 10.88
C LEU A 229 -5.32 1.87 11.43
N CYS A 230 -5.54 1.95 12.74
CA CYS A 230 -5.74 3.24 13.41
C CYS A 230 -4.48 4.11 13.31
N HIS A 231 -3.29 3.54 13.57
CA HIS A 231 -2.02 4.27 13.43
C HIS A 231 -1.78 4.73 12.00
N GLU A 232 -2.09 3.90 11.01
CA GLU A 232 -1.94 4.28 9.60
C GLU A 232 -2.94 5.39 9.22
N ALA A 233 -4.19 5.32 9.68
CA ALA A 233 -5.17 6.38 9.48
C ALA A 233 -4.69 7.69 10.09
N ILE A 234 -4.23 7.67 11.34
CA ILE A 234 -3.70 8.84 12.04
C ILE A 234 -2.49 9.41 11.29
N ARG A 235 -1.56 8.55 10.86
CA ARG A 235 -0.39 8.97 10.09
C ARG A 235 -0.76 9.65 8.78
N LEU A 236 -1.74 9.11 8.04
CA LEU A 236 -2.20 9.70 6.78
C LEU A 236 -2.97 11.01 7.01
N VAL A 237 -3.73 11.11 8.10
CA VAL A 237 -4.36 12.39 8.51
C VAL A 237 -3.30 13.43 8.85
N ALA A 238 -2.28 13.07 9.62
CA ALA A 238 -1.18 13.98 9.97
C ALA A 238 -0.46 14.47 8.71
N LEU A 239 -0.12 13.59 7.79
CA LEU A 239 0.49 13.96 6.50
C LEU A 239 -0.41 14.89 5.66
N LEU A 240 -1.72 14.63 5.66
CA LEU A 240 -2.67 15.51 4.97
C LEU A 240 -2.71 16.88 5.64
N ALA A 241 -2.72 16.94 6.97
CA ALA A 241 -2.77 18.19 7.73
C ALA A 241 -1.49 19.05 7.58
N GLU A 242 -0.33 18.40 7.48
CA GLU A 242 0.97 19.06 7.25
C GLU A 242 1.15 19.55 5.80
N HIS A 243 0.45 18.92 4.84
CA HIS A 243 0.50 19.33 3.45
C HIS A 243 -0.35 20.58 3.21
N SER A 244 -0.02 21.36 2.16
CA SER A 244 -0.83 22.55 1.78
C SER A 244 -2.32 22.24 1.55
N ALA A 245 -2.65 21.00 1.20
CA ALA A 245 -4.01 20.48 1.15
C ALA A 245 -4.71 20.46 2.52
N GLY A 246 -3.96 20.41 3.62
CA GLY A 246 -4.47 20.43 4.98
C GLY A 246 -4.98 21.78 5.46
N ASN A 247 -4.65 22.86 4.76
CA ASN A 247 -5.19 24.20 5.07
C ASN A 247 -6.69 24.34 4.75
N HIS A 248 -7.32 23.27 4.29
CA HIS A 248 -8.75 23.26 4.00
C HIS A 248 -9.55 23.06 5.30
N PRO A 249 -10.63 23.86 5.57
CA PRO A 249 -11.39 23.81 6.83
C PRO A 249 -11.98 22.45 7.20
N ARG A 250 -12.09 21.51 6.25
CA ARG A 250 -12.61 20.15 6.49
C ARG A 250 -11.56 19.18 7.06
N VAL A 251 -10.30 19.57 7.13
CA VAL A 251 -9.20 18.71 7.63
C VAL A 251 -8.97 18.95 9.12
N HIS A 252 -9.38 20.10 9.63
CA HIS A 252 -9.35 20.51 11.04
C HIS A 252 -10.72 20.33 11.67
#